data_f8f24011cc53813167d66d3a474a509c
#
_entry.id   f8f24011cc53813167d66d3a474a509c
#
_cell.length_a   1.000
_cell.length_b   1.000
_cell.length_c   1.000
_cell.angle_alpha   90.00
_cell.angle_beta   90.00
_cell.angle_gamma   90.00
#
_symmetry.space_group_name_H-M   'P 1'
#
loop_
_entity.id
_entity.type
_entity.pdbx_description
1 polymer ?
#
loop_
_entity_poly.entity_id
_entity_poly.type
_entity_poly.pdbx_seq_one_letter_code
_entity_poly.pdbx_strand_id
1 'polypeptide(L)'
;NPGPPYRLGSAVLRPPGPAPRLGEHAIAEATAPSPAERRSGSGSLPFCGLRILDMTSYWAGPLVGSLLALLGADVIHLESAKRPDGVRLVGGVPPTEDQWWERGPIFSALNTNKRSLTLDLGDPRGIELLHRVVATCDVVVENHTPRVLDQLGLSFEALTADRPDLIMVRMPGF
;
A
#
# COMPACT_ATOMS: atom_id res chain seq x y z
N ASN A 1 -17.30 3.17 -11.97
CA ASN A 1 -16.74 3.47 -10.66
C ASN A 1 -17.35 4.75 -10.13
N PRO A 2 -17.77 4.82 -8.86
CA PRO A 2 -18.11 6.07 -8.23
C PRO A 2 -16.88 6.99 -8.28
N GLY A 3 -17.11 8.28 -8.51
CA GLY A 3 -16.04 9.28 -8.44
C GLY A 3 -15.46 9.39 -7.01
N PRO A 4 -14.40 10.19 -6.84
CA PRO A 4 -13.81 10.39 -5.51
C PRO A 4 -14.84 10.96 -4.52
N PRO A 5 -14.80 10.54 -3.26
CA PRO A 5 -15.82 10.88 -2.25
C PRO A 5 -15.76 12.34 -1.77
N TYR A 6 -14.80 13.13 -2.26
CA TYR A 6 -14.60 14.52 -1.85
C TYR A 6 -14.05 15.36 -3.02
N ARG A 7 -14.10 16.67 -2.85
CA ARG A 7 -13.50 17.66 -3.75
C ARG A 7 -12.43 18.44 -2.99
N LEU A 8 -11.30 18.69 -3.63
CA LEU A 8 -10.22 19.49 -3.06
C LEU A 8 -10.03 20.76 -3.91
N GLY A 9 -10.82 21.79 -3.65
CA GLY A 9 -10.79 23.02 -4.42
C GLY A 9 -11.00 22.75 -5.91
N SER A 10 -10.09 23.24 -6.73
CA SER A 10 -10.06 23.02 -8.20
C SER A 10 -9.21 21.81 -8.61
N ALA A 11 -8.60 21.09 -7.68
CA ALA A 11 -7.72 19.96 -8.01
C ALA A 11 -8.51 18.81 -8.63
N VAL A 12 -8.01 18.29 -9.74
CA VAL A 12 -8.51 17.07 -10.36
C VAL A 12 -7.83 15.90 -9.71
N LEU A 13 -8.58 15.16 -8.88
CA LEU A 13 -8.09 13.96 -8.22
C LEU A 13 -7.81 12.86 -9.25
N ARG A 14 -6.86 11.98 -8.95
CA ARG A 14 -6.54 10.84 -9.81
C ARG A 14 -7.77 9.91 -9.92
N PRO A 15 -8.37 9.73 -11.10
CA PRO A 15 -9.46 8.77 -11.24
C PRO A 15 -8.93 7.35 -11.09
N PRO A 16 -9.72 6.42 -10.55
CA PRO A 16 -9.36 5.01 -10.53
C PRO A 16 -9.28 4.46 -11.95
N GLY A 17 -8.17 3.80 -12.28
CA GLY A 17 -7.98 3.05 -13.51
C GLY A 17 -8.49 1.61 -13.39
N PRO A 18 -8.48 0.82 -14.49
CA PRO A 18 -8.68 -0.61 -14.42
C PRO A 18 -7.55 -1.28 -13.64
N ALA A 19 -7.87 -2.36 -12.92
CA ALA A 19 -6.84 -3.18 -12.30
C ALA A 19 -5.97 -3.86 -13.39
N PRO A 20 -4.64 -3.93 -13.19
CA PRO A 20 -3.78 -4.67 -14.10
C PRO A 20 -4.11 -6.16 -14.05
N ARG A 21 -3.86 -6.87 -15.15
CA ARG A 21 -3.97 -8.33 -15.19
C ARG A 21 -2.78 -8.95 -14.45
N LEU A 22 -2.94 -10.17 -13.97
CA LEU A 22 -1.86 -10.92 -13.35
C LEU A 22 -0.68 -11.05 -14.33
N GLY A 23 0.52 -10.61 -13.91
CA GLY A 23 1.72 -10.63 -14.74
C GLY A 23 1.80 -9.53 -15.81
N GLU A 24 0.87 -8.59 -15.85
CA GLU A 24 0.90 -7.48 -16.84
C GLU A 24 2.11 -6.56 -16.65
N HIS A 25 2.55 -6.38 -15.41
CA HIS A 25 3.74 -5.61 -15.11
C HIS A 25 4.93 -6.55 -14.86
N ALA A 26 5.92 -6.52 -15.74
CA ALA A 26 7.19 -7.17 -15.48
C ALA A 26 7.91 -6.46 -14.32
N ILE A 27 8.60 -7.24 -13.49
CA ILE A 27 9.57 -6.69 -12.54
C ILE A 27 10.74 -6.17 -13.40
N ALA A 28 10.67 -4.89 -13.76
CA ALA A 28 11.82 -4.24 -14.35
C ALA A 28 12.90 -4.12 -13.26
N GLU A 29 14.14 -4.44 -13.60
CA GLU A 29 15.32 -4.15 -12.77
C GLU A 29 15.58 -2.62 -12.66
N ALA A 30 14.56 -1.81 -12.80
CA ALA A 30 14.67 -0.37 -12.70
C ALA A 30 15.03 -0.01 -11.26
N THR A 31 16.19 0.60 -11.10
CA THR A 31 16.53 1.32 -9.87
C THR A 31 15.39 2.27 -9.56
N ALA A 32 14.70 2.02 -8.46
CA ALA A 32 13.62 2.92 -8.05
C ALA A 32 14.21 4.33 -7.87
N PRO A 33 13.59 5.38 -8.43
CA PRO A 33 14.08 6.75 -8.26
C PRO A 33 14.17 7.10 -6.77
N SER A 34 15.20 7.82 -6.40
CA SER A 34 15.39 8.29 -5.03
C SER A 34 14.21 9.16 -4.57
N PRO A 35 13.98 9.31 -3.26
CA PRO A 35 12.93 10.21 -2.76
C PRO A 35 13.06 11.65 -3.28
N ALA A 36 14.28 12.16 -3.42
CA ALA A 36 14.54 13.50 -3.93
C ALA A 36 14.15 13.62 -5.41
N GLU A 37 14.50 12.63 -6.24
CA GLU A 37 14.13 12.59 -7.66
C GLU A 37 12.62 12.51 -7.86
N ARG A 38 11.90 11.75 -7.02
CA ARG A 38 10.44 11.67 -7.07
C ARG A 38 9.77 12.99 -6.70
N ARG A 39 10.28 13.67 -5.66
CA ARG A 39 9.74 14.97 -5.19
C ARG A 39 9.97 16.10 -6.17
N SER A 40 10.98 16.01 -7.01
CA SER A 40 11.20 17.00 -8.09
C SER A 40 10.23 16.84 -9.27
N GLY A 41 9.41 15.82 -9.29
CA GLY A 41 8.39 15.60 -10.32
C GLY A 41 7.28 16.66 -10.31
N SER A 42 6.88 17.13 -11.49
CA SER A 42 5.93 18.22 -11.70
C SER A 42 4.45 17.80 -11.60
N GLY A 43 4.07 17.05 -10.57
CA GLY A 43 2.66 16.70 -10.38
C GLY A 43 1.86 17.83 -9.70
N SER A 44 0.63 18.08 -10.17
CA SER A 44 -0.26 19.11 -9.62
C SER A 44 -0.96 18.71 -8.32
N LEU A 45 -0.89 17.43 -7.93
CA LEU A 45 -1.55 16.92 -6.73
C LEU A 45 -0.63 17.04 -5.50
N PRO A 46 -1.18 17.26 -4.30
CA PRO A 46 -0.40 17.64 -3.11
C PRO A 46 0.58 16.56 -2.63
N PHE A 47 0.35 15.28 -2.94
CA PHE A 47 1.24 14.19 -2.54
C PHE A 47 2.00 13.55 -3.71
N CYS A 48 2.09 14.25 -4.85
CA CYS A 48 2.95 13.81 -5.94
C CYS A 48 4.40 13.68 -5.45
N GLY A 49 5.04 12.56 -5.79
CA GLY A 49 6.40 12.23 -5.37
C GLY A 49 6.53 11.57 -4.00
N LEU A 50 5.48 11.53 -3.19
CA LEU A 50 5.46 10.78 -1.94
C LEU A 50 5.24 9.30 -2.24
N ARG A 51 6.06 8.42 -1.70
CA ARG A 51 5.88 6.96 -1.75
C ARG A 51 5.52 6.41 -0.39
N ILE A 52 4.46 5.61 -0.35
CA ILE A 52 3.88 5.08 0.87
C ILE A 52 3.83 3.56 0.77
N LEU A 53 4.37 2.87 1.77
CA LEU A 53 4.12 1.46 1.99
C LEU A 53 2.89 1.33 2.89
N ASP A 54 1.84 0.74 2.36
CA ASP A 54 0.58 0.45 3.06
C ASP A 54 0.57 -1.02 3.49
N MET A 55 0.81 -1.27 4.77
CA MET A 55 0.76 -2.59 5.40
C MET A 55 -0.54 -2.80 6.18
N THR A 56 -1.59 -2.07 5.83
CA THR A 56 -2.86 -2.10 6.54
C THR A 56 -3.83 -3.12 5.95
N SER A 57 -4.81 -3.52 6.76
CA SER A 57 -5.89 -4.42 6.35
C SER A 57 -7.23 -3.90 6.84
N TYR A 58 -8.31 -4.45 6.32
CA TYR A 58 -9.71 -4.17 6.64
C TYR A 58 -10.20 -2.81 6.13
N TRP A 59 -10.46 -1.81 6.98
CA TRP A 59 -11.24 -0.62 6.64
C TRP A 59 -10.43 0.68 6.70
N ALA A 60 -10.12 1.14 7.90
CA ALA A 60 -9.61 2.49 8.14
C ALA A 60 -8.24 2.71 7.50
N GLY A 61 -7.31 1.77 7.69
CA GLY A 61 -5.97 1.84 7.11
C GLY A 61 -5.99 1.87 5.57
N PRO A 62 -6.60 0.87 4.91
CA PRO A 62 -6.70 0.87 3.45
C PRO A 62 -7.39 2.11 2.89
N LEU A 63 -8.41 2.66 3.58
CA LEU A 63 -9.05 3.90 3.17
C LEU A 63 -8.07 5.08 3.18
N VAL A 64 -7.25 5.21 4.23
CA VAL A 64 -6.20 6.24 4.28
C VAL A 64 -5.25 6.12 3.09
N GLY A 65 -4.75 4.91 2.79
CA GLY A 65 -3.92 4.66 1.62
C GLY A 65 -4.59 5.06 0.31
N SER A 66 -5.87 4.73 0.12
CA SER A 66 -6.64 5.14 -1.07
C SER A 66 -6.78 6.65 -1.19
N LEU A 67 -7.07 7.35 -0.09
CA LEU A 67 -7.19 8.81 -0.09
C LEU A 67 -5.87 9.47 -0.47
N LEU A 68 -4.75 8.99 0.06
CA LEU A 68 -3.42 9.50 -0.29
C LEU A 68 -3.06 9.21 -1.76
N ALA A 69 -3.46 8.03 -2.28
CA ALA A 69 -3.28 7.69 -3.69
C ALA A 69 -4.10 8.58 -4.63
N LEU A 70 -5.36 8.89 -4.26
CA LEU A 70 -6.20 9.86 -4.99
C LEU A 70 -5.58 11.26 -5.02
N LEU A 71 -4.83 11.63 -3.98
CA LEU A 71 -4.12 12.90 -3.85
C LEU A 71 -2.70 12.87 -4.47
N GLY A 72 -2.36 11.80 -5.18
CA GLY A 72 -1.14 11.74 -6.00
C GLY A 72 0.00 10.91 -5.43
N ALA A 73 -0.10 10.36 -4.22
CA ALA A 73 0.93 9.48 -3.68
C ALA A 73 1.08 8.19 -4.51
N ASP A 74 2.30 7.65 -4.54
CA ASP A 74 2.62 6.31 -5.03
C ASP A 74 2.46 5.33 -3.86
N VAL A 75 1.29 4.71 -3.74
CA VAL A 75 0.95 3.80 -2.64
C VAL A 75 1.17 2.36 -3.06
N ILE A 76 2.01 1.64 -2.31
CA ILE A 76 2.28 0.22 -2.47
C ILE A 76 1.56 -0.52 -1.34
N HIS A 77 0.50 -1.25 -1.68
CA HIS A 77 -0.23 -2.09 -0.71
C HIS A 77 0.45 -3.45 -0.60
N LEU A 78 0.92 -3.76 0.60
CA LEU A 78 1.54 -5.04 0.93
C LEU A 78 0.51 -6.02 1.45
N GLU A 79 0.48 -7.20 0.84
CA GLU A 79 -0.38 -8.30 1.25
C GLU A 79 0.37 -9.63 1.23
N SER A 80 -0.11 -10.63 1.94
CA SER A 80 0.43 -11.98 1.91
C SER A 80 -0.58 -12.96 1.31
N ALA A 81 -0.13 -13.81 0.39
CA ALA A 81 -0.97 -14.89 -0.13
C ALA A 81 -1.40 -15.90 0.95
N LYS A 82 -0.60 -16.05 2.03
CA LYS A 82 -0.94 -16.92 3.18
C LYS A 82 -1.97 -16.29 4.12
N ARG A 83 -2.04 -14.97 4.14
CA ARG A 83 -2.97 -14.17 4.95
C ARG A 83 -3.49 -13.00 4.13
N PRO A 84 -4.40 -13.25 3.18
CA PRO A 84 -5.02 -12.19 2.39
C PRO A 84 -5.84 -11.27 3.30
N ASP A 85 -6.06 -10.04 2.86
CA ASP A 85 -6.93 -9.11 3.59
C ASP A 85 -8.33 -9.70 3.76
N GLY A 86 -8.80 -9.74 5.01
CA GLY A 86 -10.11 -10.31 5.35
C GLY A 86 -11.28 -9.65 4.63
N VAL A 87 -11.16 -8.40 4.19
CA VAL A 87 -12.23 -7.74 3.41
C VAL A 87 -12.41 -8.31 2.00
N ARG A 88 -11.47 -9.11 1.49
CA ARG A 88 -11.67 -9.85 0.24
C ARG A 88 -12.83 -10.82 0.32
N LEU A 89 -13.11 -11.32 1.54
CA LEU A 89 -14.21 -12.23 1.83
C LEU A 89 -15.54 -11.52 2.13
N VAL A 90 -15.50 -10.21 2.39
CA VAL A 90 -16.70 -9.46 2.77
C VAL A 90 -17.46 -9.00 1.52
N GLY A 91 -18.64 -9.54 1.32
CA GLY A 91 -19.50 -9.22 0.16
C GLY A 91 -18.98 -9.76 -1.17
N GLY A 92 -17.91 -10.55 -1.16
CA GLY A 92 -17.35 -11.23 -2.32
C GLY A 92 -18.01 -12.56 -2.62
N VAL A 93 -17.33 -13.36 -3.43
CA VAL A 93 -17.73 -14.75 -3.72
C VAL A 93 -17.01 -15.73 -2.81
N PRO A 94 -17.52 -16.95 -2.64
CA PRO A 94 -16.85 -17.98 -1.83
C PRO A 94 -15.41 -18.26 -2.31
N PRO A 95 -14.47 -18.61 -1.40
CA PRO A 95 -13.10 -18.95 -1.76
C PRO A 95 -12.93 -20.17 -2.67
N THR A 96 -14.01 -20.89 -2.93
CA THR A 96 -14.08 -22.02 -3.87
C THR A 96 -14.25 -21.58 -5.33
N GLU A 97 -14.64 -20.32 -5.54
CA GLU A 97 -14.79 -19.74 -6.87
C GLU A 97 -13.43 -19.35 -7.46
N ASP A 98 -13.33 -19.44 -8.80
CA ASP A 98 -12.11 -19.00 -9.49
C ASP A 98 -11.87 -17.49 -9.28
N GLN A 99 -10.61 -17.13 -9.02
CA GLN A 99 -10.18 -15.75 -8.78
C GLN A 99 -11.03 -15.02 -7.73
N TRP A 100 -11.52 -15.72 -6.70
CA TRP A 100 -12.36 -15.16 -5.64
C TRP A 100 -11.72 -13.90 -5.00
N TRP A 101 -10.40 -13.85 -4.91
CA TRP A 101 -9.66 -12.74 -4.30
C TRP A 101 -9.78 -11.43 -5.08
N GLU A 102 -10.04 -11.47 -6.39
CA GLU A 102 -10.27 -10.28 -7.23
C GLU A 102 -11.74 -9.81 -7.21
N ARG A 103 -12.63 -10.58 -6.61
CA ARG A 103 -14.07 -10.38 -6.69
C ARG A 103 -14.67 -9.77 -5.42
N GLY A 104 -13.83 -9.28 -4.51
CA GLY A 104 -14.24 -8.58 -3.29
C GLY A 104 -14.56 -7.11 -3.56
N PRO A 105 -15.84 -6.68 -3.59
CA PRO A 105 -16.20 -5.29 -3.92
C PRO A 105 -15.67 -4.30 -2.89
N ILE A 106 -15.62 -4.67 -1.62
CA ILE A 106 -15.11 -3.81 -0.55
C ILE A 106 -13.60 -3.66 -0.66
N PHE A 107 -12.88 -4.76 -0.89
CA PHE A 107 -11.44 -4.70 -1.13
C PHE A 107 -11.11 -3.78 -2.31
N SER A 108 -11.82 -3.94 -3.42
CA SER A 108 -11.63 -3.12 -4.63
C SER A 108 -11.91 -1.63 -4.37
N ALA A 109 -12.93 -1.32 -3.56
CA ALA A 109 -13.29 0.06 -3.22
C ALA A 109 -12.23 0.73 -2.31
N LEU A 110 -11.66 -0.03 -1.36
CA LEU A 110 -10.69 0.47 -0.39
C LEU A 110 -9.24 0.51 -0.90
N ASN A 111 -8.96 -0.13 -2.04
CA ASN A 111 -7.59 -0.25 -2.55
C ASN A 111 -7.40 0.34 -3.96
N THR A 112 -8.26 1.28 -4.35
CA THR A 112 -8.14 2.00 -5.63
C THR A 112 -6.84 2.80 -5.72
N ASN A 113 -6.25 2.84 -6.92
CA ASN A 113 -5.02 3.58 -7.24
C ASN A 113 -3.76 3.13 -6.49
N LYS A 114 -3.78 2.02 -5.78
CA LYS A 114 -2.61 1.42 -5.15
C LYS A 114 -1.94 0.43 -6.10
N ARG A 115 -0.65 0.26 -5.95
CA ARG A 115 0.10 -0.87 -6.51
C ARG A 115 0.08 -2.02 -5.52
N SER A 116 -0.01 -3.26 -6.01
CA SER A 116 0.02 -4.45 -5.16
C SER A 116 1.43 -5.02 -5.08
N LEU A 117 1.82 -5.42 -3.87
CA LEU A 117 3.04 -6.16 -3.59
C LEU A 117 2.67 -7.35 -2.70
N THR A 118 3.09 -8.54 -3.09
CA THR A 118 2.86 -9.75 -2.29
C THR A 118 4.18 -10.26 -1.74
N LEU A 119 4.29 -10.32 -0.40
CA LEU A 119 5.43 -10.89 0.31
C LEU A 119 4.95 -11.83 1.41
N ASP A 120 5.75 -12.87 1.69
CA ASP A 120 5.57 -13.69 2.87
C ASP A 120 6.49 -13.18 3.99
N LEU A 121 5.92 -12.45 4.95
CA LEU A 121 6.66 -11.92 6.10
C LEU A 121 7.03 -13.01 7.14
N GLY A 122 6.57 -14.25 6.96
CA GLY A 122 7.05 -15.40 7.71
C GLY A 122 8.33 -16.02 7.13
N ASP A 123 8.77 -15.60 5.94
CA ASP A 123 10.03 -16.01 5.32
C ASP A 123 11.08 -14.91 5.51
N PRO A 124 12.29 -15.21 6.02
CA PRO A 124 13.35 -14.22 6.17
C PRO A 124 13.69 -13.45 4.89
N ARG A 125 13.56 -14.08 3.73
CA ARG A 125 13.74 -13.40 2.42
C ARG A 125 12.64 -12.38 2.15
N GLY A 126 11.42 -12.64 2.62
CA GLY A 126 10.31 -11.68 2.55
C GLY A 126 10.57 -10.44 3.38
N ILE A 127 11.15 -10.61 4.58
CA ILE A 127 11.57 -9.51 5.46
C ILE A 127 12.70 -8.70 4.80
N GLU A 128 13.72 -9.37 4.25
CA GLU A 128 14.82 -8.70 3.53
C GLU A 128 14.29 -7.85 2.36
N LEU A 129 13.40 -8.41 1.55
CA LEU A 129 12.76 -7.68 0.45
C LEU A 129 11.93 -6.50 0.96
N LEU A 130 11.24 -6.65 2.09
CA LEU A 130 10.48 -5.56 2.69
C LEU A 130 11.39 -4.40 3.09
N HIS A 131 12.54 -4.66 3.74
CA HIS A 131 13.52 -3.61 4.06
C HIS A 131 13.98 -2.85 2.81
N ARG A 132 14.23 -3.56 1.71
CA ARG A 132 14.59 -2.93 0.42
C ARG A 132 13.44 -2.05 -0.12
N VAL A 133 12.20 -2.44 0.05
CA VAL A 133 11.03 -1.62 -0.33
C VAL A 133 10.93 -0.40 0.58
N VAL A 134 11.03 -0.59 1.89
CA VAL A 134 10.98 0.52 2.89
C VAL A 134 12.06 1.56 2.61
N ALA A 135 13.26 1.15 2.24
CA ALA A 135 14.33 2.08 1.87
C ALA A 135 13.97 3.03 0.71
N THR A 136 12.98 2.67 -0.10
CA THR A 136 12.46 3.52 -1.18
C THR A 136 11.24 4.33 -0.80
N CYS A 137 10.69 4.15 0.41
CA CYS A 137 9.45 4.78 0.86
C CYS A 137 9.73 5.99 1.74
N ASP A 138 8.80 6.92 1.78
CA ASP A 138 8.80 8.10 2.65
C ASP A 138 7.93 7.86 3.89
N VAL A 139 6.90 7.02 3.74
CA VAL A 139 5.93 6.72 4.80
C VAL A 139 5.64 5.22 4.84
N VAL A 140 5.51 4.66 6.03
CA VAL A 140 4.91 3.34 6.28
C VAL A 140 3.63 3.54 7.07
N VAL A 141 2.53 2.94 6.63
CA VAL A 141 1.26 2.93 7.34
C VAL A 141 0.92 1.49 7.72
N GLU A 142 0.59 1.23 8.99
CA GLU A 142 0.25 -0.10 9.47
C GLU A 142 -0.89 -0.08 10.48
N ASN A 143 -1.65 -1.16 10.60
CA ASN A 143 -2.70 -1.31 11.60
C ASN A 143 -2.70 -2.70 12.27
N HIS A 144 -1.51 -3.28 12.39
CA HIS A 144 -1.31 -4.51 13.13
C HIS A 144 -1.45 -4.29 14.64
N THR A 145 -1.65 -5.36 15.39
CA THR A 145 -1.53 -5.28 16.85
C THR A 145 -0.09 -4.93 17.25
N PRO A 146 0.13 -4.17 18.34
CA PRO A 146 1.43 -3.54 18.62
C PRO A 146 2.65 -4.46 18.60
N ARG A 147 2.47 -5.75 18.94
CA ARG A 147 3.58 -6.72 19.01
C ARG A 147 3.97 -7.35 17.66
N VAL A 148 3.11 -7.25 16.64
CA VAL A 148 3.34 -8.01 15.39
C VAL A 148 4.58 -7.54 14.67
N LEU A 149 4.73 -6.22 14.47
CA LEU A 149 5.90 -5.69 13.77
C LEU A 149 7.20 -5.92 14.57
N ASP A 150 7.15 -5.79 15.88
CA ASP A 150 8.32 -6.04 16.73
C ASP A 150 8.77 -7.52 16.64
N GLN A 151 7.81 -8.47 16.64
CA GLN A 151 8.09 -9.90 16.45
C GLN A 151 8.67 -10.24 15.07
N LEU A 152 8.36 -9.43 14.06
CA LEU A 152 8.90 -9.56 12.71
C LEU A 152 10.24 -8.81 12.52
N GLY A 153 10.75 -8.12 13.55
CA GLY A 153 11.93 -7.28 13.44
C GLY A 153 11.69 -6.00 12.63
N LEU A 154 10.44 -5.55 12.53
CA LEU A 154 10.00 -4.39 11.76
C LEU A 154 9.56 -3.24 12.68
N SER A 155 10.20 -3.11 13.84
CA SER A 155 9.95 -1.97 14.74
C SER A 155 10.30 -0.64 14.07
N PHE A 156 9.80 0.45 14.62
CA PHE A 156 10.13 1.79 14.12
C PHE A 156 11.64 2.00 14.06
N GLU A 157 12.35 1.62 15.13
CA GLU A 157 13.81 1.75 15.23
C GLU A 157 14.53 0.94 14.16
N ALA A 158 14.06 -0.30 13.89
CA ALA A 158 14.64 -1.16 12.87
C ALA A 158 14.43 -0.57 11.46
N LEU A 159 13.24 -0.06 11.16
CA LEU A 159 12.93 0.51 9.85
C LEU A 159 13.60 1.87 9.61
N THR A 160 13.84 2.64 10.67
CA THR A 160 14.50 3.96 10.57
C THR A 160 16.02 3.89 10.64
N ALA A 161 16.62 2.74 10.99
CA ALA A 161 18.07 2.57 11.01
C ALA A 161 18.72 2.93 9.66
N ASP A 162 18.08 2.50 8.56
CA ASP A 162 18.54 2.78 7.20
C ASP A 162 17.86 4.01 6.57
N ARG A 163 16.83 4.53 7.21
CA ARG A 163 15.98 5.62 6.70
C ARG A 163 15.53 6.56 7.83
N PRO A 164 16.42 7.43 8.34
CA PRO A 164 16.12 8.29 9.51
C PRO A 164 14.97 9.28 9.32
N ASP A 165 14.62 9.60 8.07
CA ASP A 165 13.54 10.51 7.69
C ASP A 165 12.21 9.77 7.40
N LEU A 166 12.13 8.45 7.65
CA LEU A 166 10.92 7.65 7.48
C LEU A 166 9.85 8.08 8.48
N ILE A 167 8.64 8.29 7.98
CA ILE A 167 7.47 8.51 8.81
C ILE A 167 6.73 7.18 8.97
N MET A 168 6.45 6.78 10.20
CA MET A 168 5.63 5.60 10.50
C MET A 168 4.31 6.01 11.13
N VAL A 169 3.21 5.63 10.49
CA VAL A 169 1.85 5.86 10.99
C VAL A 169 1.29 4.52 11.49
N ARG A 170 1.03 4.44 12.78
CA ARG A 170 0.46 3.24 13.41
C ARG A 170 -0.99 3.47 13.78
N MET A 171 -1.88 2.57 13.36
CA MET A 171 -3.32 2.66 13.54
C MET A 171 -3.89 1.38 14.18
N PRO A 172 -3.34 0.90 15.33
CA PRO A 172 -3.81 -0.32 15.96
C PRO A 172 -5.26 -0.17 16.41
N GLY A 173 -6.01 -1.26 16.42
CA GLY A 173 -7.27 -1.34 17.13
C GLY A 173 -7.00 -1.43 18.65
N PHE A 174 -7.76 -0.71 19.45
CA PHE A 174 -7.73 -0.72 20.91
C PHE A 174 -8.93 -1.48 21.46
#